data_eb23f2d26ef4252cb67a3f028d6a9237
#
_entry.id   eb23f2d26ef4252cb67a3f028d6a9237
#
_cell.length_a   1.000
_cell.length_b   1.000
_cell.length_c   1.000
_cell.angle_alpha   90.00
_cell.angle_beta   90.00
_cell.angle_gamma   90.00
#
_symmetry.space_group_name_H-M   'P 1'
#
loop_
_entity.id
_entity.type
_entity.pdbx_description
1 polymer ?
#
loop_
_entity_poly.entity_id
_entity_poly.type
_entity_poly.pdbx_seq_one_letter_code
_entity_poly.pdbx_strand_id
1 'polypeptide(L)'
;MLLVGDHRRTAATTGSPIVLLHGGGQTRHSWDRSAEALAARGRDVYTFDLRGHGDSSWARDGYGIDGFVTDLSGVLQTLDAPPVLIGASLGGITSLCVTGEQPGAASALVMVDVVVDVEPAGIDRIKAFMSDHINGFDTLDDVADAIAAYTPGRARTRNLDGLRKNVRQRDDGRWYWHWDPAFILGDGDEARTVTDPTRLRAAATRVDVPTLIVRGGKSDVVSDAGIASMKQLIPHADVSDVAAAGHMVAGDDNQVFAASIEEFLDRHGL
;
A
#
# COMPACT_ATOMS: atom_id res chain seq x y z
N MET A 1 -14.95 12.73 -3.83
CA MET A 1 -13.47 12.54 -3.72
C MET A 1 -12.91 12.41 -5.12
N LEU A 2 -11.79 13.05 -5.43
CA LEU A 2 -11.03 12.81 -6.66
C LEU A 2 -9.82 11.94 -6.31
N LEU A 3 -9.70 10.78 -6.94
CA LEU A 3 -8.51 9.94 -6.89
C LEU A 3 -7.76 10.07 -8.20
N VAL A 4 -6.43 10.17 -8.12
CA VAL A 4 -5.54 10.21 -9.28
C VAL A 4 -4.83 8.88 -9.39
N GLY A 5 -4.76 8.33 -10.60
CA GLY A 5 -4.14 7.04 -10.86
C GLY A 5 -3.48 6.99 -12.23
N ASP A 6 -2.64 5.98 -12.41
CA ASP A 6 -2.05 5.64 -13.69
C ASP A 6 -2.60 4.29 -14.16
N HIS A 7 -2.78 4.17 -15.47
CA HIS A 7 -3.21 2.95 -16.13
C HIS A 7 -2.13 2.48 -17.10
N ARG A 8 -1.68 1.25 -16.94
CA ARG A 8 -0.67 0.63 -17.80
C ARG A 8 -1.20 -0.67 -18.37
N ARG A 9 -1.20 -0.78 -19.69
CA ARG A 9 -1.59 -2.00 -20.41
C ARG A 9 -0.83 -2.13 -21.73
N THR A 10 -0.77 -3.36 -22.24
CA THR A 10 -0.34 -3.64 -23.62
C THR A 10 -1.55 -3.88 -24.52
N ALA A 11 -1.34 -3.99 -25.85
CA ALA A 11 -2.42 -4.21 -26.81
C ALA A 11 -3.15 -5.56 -26.64
N ALA A 12 -2.51 -6.54 -25.99
CA ALA A 12 -3.06 -7.87 -25.73
C ALA A 12 -3.06 -8.13 -24.22
N THR A 13 -3.99 -7.52 -23.49
CA THR A 13 -4.17 -7.78 -22.06
C THR A 13 -4.99 -9.06 -21.85
N THR A 14 -4.60 -9.87 -20.87
CA THR A 14 -5.27 -11.11 -20.49
C THR A 14 -5.43 -11.18 -18.98
N GLY A 15 -6.43 -11.95 -18.52
CA GLY A 15 -6.71 -12.16 -17.10
C GLY A 15 -7.44 -11.00 -16.42
N SER A 16 -7.58 -11.09 -15.12
CA SER A 16 -8.21 -10.06 -14.28
C SER A 16 -7.38 -8.79 -14.26
N PRO A 17 -8.00 -7.59 -14.23
CA PRO A 17 -7.28 -6.35 -13.98
C PRO A 17 -6.55 -6.41 -12.64
N ILE A 18 -5.47 -5.66 -12.50
CA ILE A 18 -4.70 -5.55 -11.25
C ILE A 18 -4.80 -4.13 -10.73
N VAL A 19 -5.19 -3.97 -9.47
CA VAL A 19 -5.19 -2.68 -8.78
C VAL A 19 -4.14 -2.68 -7.69
N LEU A 20 -3.19 -1.75 -7.78
CA LEU A 20 -2.07 -1.58 -6.85
C LEU A 20 -2.32 -0.37 -5.93
N LEU A 21 -2.33 -0.60 -4.61
CA LEU A 21 -2.60 0.41 -3.59
C LEU A 21 -1.40 0.56 -2.64
N HIS A 22 -0.89 1.77 -2.53
CA HIS A 22 0.29 2.07 -1.72
C HIS A 22 0.00 2.12 -0.20
N GLY A 23 1.04 2.13 0.61
CA GLY A 23 0.98 2.31 2.05
C GLY A 23 0.87 3.78 2.48
N GLY A 24 0.53 4.02 3.74
CA GLY A 24 0.51 5.37 4.30
C GLY A 24 1.85 6.09 4.09
N GLY A 25 1.79 7.37 3.73
CA GLY A 25 2.97 8.17 3.44
C GLY A 25 3.67 7.87 2.11
N GLN A 26 3.09 7.04 1.27
CA GLN A 26 3.60 6.73 -0.07
C GLN A 26 2.72 7.35 -1.16
N THR A 27 3.08 7.14 -2.43
CA THR A 27 2.29 7.49 -3.60
C THR A 27 2.16 6.29 -4.53
N ARG A 28 1.29 6.38 -5.54
CA ARG A 28 1.17 5.40 -6.62
C ARG A 28 2.51 5.05 -7.28
N HIS A 29 3.44 5.99 -7.25
CA HIS A 29 4.79 5.81 -7.80
C HIS A 29 5.67 4.78 -7.06
N SER A 30 5.29 4.37 -5.85
CA SER A 30 5.97 3.25 -5.18
C SER A 30 5.81 1.94 -5.96
N TRP A 31 4.78 1.86 -6.81
CA TRP A 31 4.46 0.72 -7.65
C TRP A 31 4.97 0.80 -9.09
N ASP A 32 5.63 1.90 -9.52
CA ASP A 32 5.99 2.12 -10.93
C ASP A 32 6.67 0.90 -11.57
N ARG A 33 7.71 0.36 -10.92
CA ARG A 33 8.46 -0.79 -11.45
C ARG A 33 7.64 -2.07 -11.49
N SER A 34 6.85 -2.33 -10.44
CA SER A 34 5.98 -3.51 -10.39
C SER A 34 4.87 -3.41 -11.43
N ALA A 35 4.26 -2.24 -11.59
CA ALA A 35 3.23 -2.00 -12.59
C ALA A 35 3.78 -2.13 -14.01
N GLU A 36 4.99 -1.64 -14.29
CA GLU A 36 5.67 -1.82 -15.57
C GLU A 36 5.95 -3.30 -15.87
N ALA A 37 6.47 -4.03 -14.87
CA ALA A 37 6.78 -5.45 -15.03
C ALA A 37 5.51 -6.29 -15.31
N LEU A 38 4.43 -6.06 -14.57
CA LEU A 38 3.14 -6.74 -14.75
C LEU A 38 2.52 -6.37 -16.10
N ALA A 39 2.53 -5.10 -16.50
CA ALA A 39 2.01 -4.66 -17.79
C ALA A 39 2.81 -5.25 -18.96
N ALA A 40 4.14 -5.35 -18.85
CA ALA A 40 5.00 -5.99 -19.86
C ALA A 40 4.66 -7.47 -20.09
N ARG A 41 4.01 -8.13 -19.13
CA ARG A 41 3.51 -9.51 -19.23
C ARG A 41 2.04 -9.61 -19.68
N GLY A 42 1.48 -8.53 -20.17
CA GLY A 42 0.13 -8.49 -20.72
C GLY A 42 -0.96 -8.30 -19.66
N ARG A 43 -0.63 -7.82 -18.47
CA ARG A 43 -1.63 -7.49 -17.43
C ARG A 43 -2.18 -6.08 -17.63
N ASP A 44 -3.44 -5.89 -17.25
CA ASP A 44 -4.11 -4.58 -17.19
C ASP A 44 -3.94 -4.02 -15.78
N VAL A 45 -3.11 -2.98 -15.60
CA VAL A 45 -2.62 -2.56 -14.28
C VAL A 45 -2.99 -1.11 -13.98
N TYR A 46 -3.62 -0.92 -12.83
CA TYR A 46 -3.99 0.37 -12.29
C TYR A 46 -3.24 0.65 -11.00
N THR A 47 -2.73 1.87 -10.85
CA THR A 47 -2.13 2.36 -9.60
C THR A 47 -2.84 3.62 -9.18
N PHE A 48 -3.15 3.81 -7.89
CA PHE A 48 -3.84 5.00 -7.40
C PHE A 48 -3.09 5.64 -6.24
N ASP A 49 -3.12 6.97 -6.18
CA ASP A 49 -2.88 7.70 -4.94
C ASP A 49 -4.13 7.58 -4.07
N LEU A 50 -3.98 7.08 -2.85
CA LEU A 50 -5.07 7.05 -1.88
C LEU A 50 -5.47 8.47 -1.46
N ARG A 51 -6.69 8.64 -0.90
CA ARG A 51 -7.13 9.92 -0.35
C ARG A 51 -6.06 10.52 0.57
N GLY A 52 -5.85 11.83 0.47
CA GLY A 52 -4.85 12.54 1.28
C GLY A 52 -3.40 12.31 0.88
N HIS A 53 -3.13 11.58 -0.22
CA HIS A 53 -1.77 11.29 -0.68
C HIS A 53 -1.59 11.70 -2.15
N GLY A 54 -0.35 11.98 -2.52
CA GLY A 54 0.07 12.25 -3.88
C GLY A 54 -0.70 13.40 -4.53
N ASP A 55 -1.32 13.11 -5.67
CA ASP A 55 -2.11 14.07 -6.45
C ASP A 55 -3.62 13.90 -6.20
N SER A 56 -4.03 12.95 -5.35
CA SER A 56 -5.42 12.76 -4.94
C SER A 56 -5.88 13.85 -3.97
N SER A 57 -7.20 14.09 -3.92
CA SER A 57 -7.79 15.09 -3.02
C SER A 57 -7.53 14.78 -1.56
N TRP A 58 -7.32 15.83 -0.77
CA TRP A 58 -7.36 15.77 0.67
C TRP A 58 -8.81 15.61 1.15
N ALA A 59 -9.03 14.77 2.17
CA ALA A 59 -10.36 14.49 2.67
C ALA A 59 -10.85 15.59 3.63
N ARG A 60 -12.12 15.98 3.48
CA ARG A 60 -12.78 16.90 4.41
C ARG A 60 -13.52 16.18 5.52
N ASP A 61 -13.81 14.90 5.31
CA ASP A 61 -14.56 13.98 6.17
C ASP A 61 -13.67 13.02 6.95
N GLY A 62 -12.35 13.26 6.92
CA GLY A 62 -11.35 12.51 7.66
C GLY A 62 -10.75 11.31 6.94
N TYR A 63 -9.95 10.56 7.70
CA TYR A 63 -9.09 9.48 7.18
C TYR A 63 -9.39 8.12 7.84
N GLY A 64 -10.61 7.92 8.30
CA GLY A 64 -11.07 6.61 8.77
C GLY A 64 -11.12 5.57 7.65
N ILE A 65 -11.05 4.28 8.00
CA ILE A 65 -11.04 3.17 7.03
C ILE A 65 -12.28 3.17 6.12
N ASP A 66 -13.43 3.65 6.58
CA ASP A 66 -14.65 3.75 5.78
C ASP A 66 -14.47 4.62 4.53
N GLY A 67 -13.70 5.69 4.67
CA GLY A 67 -13.37 6.56 3.56
C GLY A 67 -12.57 5.83 2.49
N PHE A 68 -11.50 5.14 2.89
CA PHE A 68 -10.64 4.36 1.97
C PHE A 68 -11.41 3.22 1.30
N VAL A 69 -12.26 2.52 2.05
CA VAL A 69 -13.14 1.46 1.52
C VAL A 69 -14.12 2.03 0.50
N THR A 70 -14.76 3.15 0.81
CA THR A 70 -15.69 3.83 -0.11
C THR A 70 -14.99 4.26 -1.41
N ASP A 71 -13.79 4.83 -1.31
CA ASP A 71 -13.01 5.26 -2.47
C ASP A 71 -12.63 4.07 -3.35
N LEU A 72 -12.09 3.01 -2.76
CA LEU A 72 -11.73 1.81 -3.51
C LEU A 72 -12.96 1.18 -4.17
N SER A 73 -14.07 1.06 -3.44
CA SER A 73 -15.32 0.54 -4.03
C SER A 73 -15.79 1.35 -5.22
N GLY A 74 -15.64 2.69 -5.17
CA GLY A 74 -15.93 3.56 -6.31
C GLY A 74 -15.01 3.30 -7.52
N VAL A 75 -13.73 3.05 -7.29
CA VAL A 75 -12.79 2.65 -8.34
C VAL A 75 -13.19 1.31 -8.95
N LEU A 76 -13.52 0.31 -8.12
CA LEU A 76 -13.89 -1.03 -8.60
C LEU A 76 -15.13 -1.02 -9.51
N GLN A 77 -16.08 -0.12 -9.25
CA GLN A 77 -17.27 0.04 -10.10
C GLN A 77 -16.95 0.57 -11.51
N THR A 78 -15.76 1.11 -11.74
CA THR A 78 -15.33 1.59 -13.06
C THR A 78 -14.61 0.53 -13.88
N LEU A 79 -14.34 -0.65 -13.31
CA LEU A 79 -13.65 -1.75 -13.97
C LEU A 79 -14.66 -2.73 -14.57
N ASP A 80 -14.29 -3.34 -15.69
CA ASP A 80 -15.15 -4.30 -16.41
C ASP A 80 -15.24 -5.67 -15.74
N ALA A 81 -14.31 -5.97 -14.83
CA ALA A 81 -14.25 -7.24 -14.10
C ALA A 81 -13.64 -7.05 -12.70
N PRO A 82 -13.93 -7.95 -11.73
CA PRO A 82 -13.29 -7.94 -10.43
C PRO A 82 -11.76 -8.06 -10.56
N PRO A 83 -10.99 -7.11 -10.01
CA PRO A 83 -9.54 -7.13 -10.12
C PRO A 83 -8.88 -8.04 -9.09
N VAL A 84 -7.61 -8.33 -9.32
CA VAL A 84 -6.67 -8.70 -8.27
C VAL A 84 -6.32 -7.42 -7.50
N LEU A 85 -6.60 -7.39 -6.20
CA LEU A 85 -6.21 -6.29 -5.32
C LEU A 85 -4.85 -6.58 -4.71
N ILE A 86 -3.87 -5.69 -4.93
CA ILE A 86 -2.54 -5.76 -4.35
C ILE A 86 -2.30 -4.51 -3.52
N GLY A 87 -2.25 -4.66 -2.21
CA GLY A 87 -2.14 -3.52 -1.31
C GLY A 87 -1.00 -3.65 -0.30
N ALA A 88 -0.20 -2.59 -0.17
CA ALA A 88 0.82 -2.49 0.87
C ALA A 88 0.26 -1.74 2.09
N SER A 89 0.50 -2.26 3.31
CA SER A 89 0.14 -1.59 4.56
C SER A 89 -1.30 -1.03 4.52
N LEU A 90 -1.51 0.28 4.53
CA LEU A 90 -2.82 0.93 4.41
C LEU A 90 -3.63 0.43 3.20
N GLY A 91 -2.98 0.33 2.02
CA GLY A 91 -3.61 -0.23 0.82
C GLY A 91 -4.02 -1.69 1.00
N GLY A 92 -3.23 -2.48 1.74
CA GLY A 92 -3.54 -3.87 2.07
C GLY A 92 -4.73 -4.00 3.03
N ILE A 93 -4.79 -3.16 4.07
CA ILE A 93 -5.93 -3.08 4.99
C ILE A 93 -7.21 -2.68 4.24
N THR A 94 -7.12 -1.67 3.38
CA THR A 94 -8.25 -1.23 2.54
C THR A 94 -8.74 -2.36 1.64
N SER A 95 -7.81 -3.06 0.97
CA SER A 95 -8.12 -4.20 0.10
C SER A 95 -8.76 -5.35 0.87
N LEU A 96 -8.24 -5.67 2.07
CA LEU A 96 -8.81 -6.69 2.95
C LEU A 96 -10.26 -6.37 3.33
N CYS A 97 -10.54 -5.13 3.76
CA CYS A 97 -11.90 -4.71 4.11
C CYS A 97 -12.84 -4.82 2.91
N VAL A 98 -12.45 -4.30 1.74
CA VAL A 98 -13.30 -4.39 0.54
C VAL A 98 -13.54 -5.85 0.16
N THR A 99 -12.52 -6.69 0.13
CA THR A 99 -12.67 -8.10 -0.26
C THR A 99 -13.56 -8.89 0.70
N GLY A 100 -13.38 -8.70 2.02
CA GLY A 100 -14.15 -9.45 3.02
C GLY A 100 -15.55 -8.88 3.29
N GLU A 101 -15.78 -7.60 3.01
CA GLU A 101 -17.07 -6.93 3.27
C GLU A 101 -17.98 -6.90 2.03
N GLN A 102 -17.42 -7.04 0.82
CA GLN A 102 -18.12 -6.94 -0.45
C GLN A 102 -17.86 -8.19 -1.32
N PRO A 103 -18.65 -9.25 -1.17
CA PRO A 103 -18.47 -10.49 -1.93
C PRO A 103 -18.41 -10.24 -3.45
N GLY A 104 -17.42 -10.80 -4.11
CA GLY A 104 -17.20 -10.64 -5.55
C GLY A 104 -16.54 -9.33 -5.97
N ALA A 105 -16.13 -8.46 -5.03
CA ALA A 105 -15.44 -7.21 -5.36
C ALA A 105 -14.02 -7.40 -5.90
N ALA A 106 -13.38 -8.51 -5.60
CA ALA A 106 -12.04 -8.87 -6.06
C ALA A 106 -11.98 -10.32 -6.55
N SER A 107 -11.09 -10.61 -7.49
CA SER A 107 -10.77 -11.96 -7.97
C SER A 107 -9.67 -12.64 -7.14
N ALA A 108 -8.80 -11.85 -6.51
CA ALA A 108 -7.79 -12.29 -5.55
C ALA A 108 -7.31 -11.11 -4.68
N LEU A 109 -6.67 -11.44 -3.56
CA LEU A 109 -6.11 -10.48 -2.61
C LEU A 109 -4.62 -10.75 -2.38
N VAL A 110 -3.79 -9.72 -2.54
CA VAL A 110 -2.37 -9.74 -2.16
C VAL A 110 -2.11 -8.67 -1.11
N MET A 111 -1.75 -9.10 0.08
CA MET A 111 -1.41 -8.22 1.20
C MET A 111 0.10 -8.12 1.32
N VAL A 112 0.65 -6.90 1.18
CA VAL A 112 2.10 -6.67 1.18
C VAL A 112 2.52 -6.02 2.49
N ASP A 113 3.24 -6.79 3.27
CA ASP A 113 3.79 -6.46 4.58
C ASP A 113 2.78 -5.83 5.56
N VAL A 114 1.62 -6.46 5.60
CA VAL A 114 0.55 -6.12 6.55
C VAL A 114 -0.26 -7.36 6.92
N VAL A 115 -0.65 -7.43 8.18
CA VAL A 115 -1.52 -8.45 8.78
C VAL A 115 -2.52 -7.77 9.71
N VAL A 116 -3.50 -8.51 10.22
CA VAL A 116 -4.48 -7.96 11.18
C VAL A 116 -3.80 -7.60 12.51
N ASP A 117 -2.91 -8.46 12.98
CA ASP A 117 -2.18 -8.25 14.23
C ASP A 117 -0.76 -7.75 13.92
N VAL A 118 -0.64 -6.44 13.71
CA VAL A 118 0.64 -5.78 13.45
C VAL A 118 1.41 -5.51 14.74
N GLU A 119 2.74 -5.43 14.64
CA GLU A 119 3.61 -5.08 15.77
C GLU A 119 3.48 -3.57 16.10
N PRO A 120 3.10 -3.21 17.34
CA PRO A 120 2.89 -1.82 17.72
C PRO A 120 4.12 -0.94 17.52
N ALA A 121 5.31 -1.46 17.84
CA ALA A 121 6.57 -0.71 17.70
C ALA A 121 6.86 -0.28 16.25
N GLY A 122 6.54 -1.13 15.26
CA GLY A 122 6.67 -0.79 13.85
C GLY A 122 5.70 0.33 13.44
N ILE A 123 4.46 0.26 13.92
CA ILE A 123 3.46 1.30 13.67
C ILE A 123 3.87 2.63 14.30
N ASP A 124 4.38 2.61 15.54
CA ASP A 124 4.84 3.82 16.22
C ASP A 124 6.02 4.47 15.48
N ARG A 125 6.94 3.67 14.92
CA ARG A 125 8.04 4.16 14.10
C ARG A 125 7.55 4.81 12.80
N ILE A 126 6.56 4.22 12.14
CA ILE A 126 5.94 4.81 10.94
C ILE A 126 5.29 6.15 11.28
N LYS A 127 4.49 6.20 12.35
CA LYS A 127 3.83 7.43 12.80
C LYS A 127 4.85 8.52 13.15
N ALA A 128 5.91 8.17 13.86
CA ALA A 128 6.98 9.11 14.20
C ALA A 128 7.62 9.71 12.94
N PHE A 129 7.98 8.87 11.96
CA PHE A 129 8.54 9.34 10.69
C PHE A 129 7.57 10.26 9.94
N MET A 130 6.29 9.88 9.85
CA MET A 130 5.29 10.67 9.13
C MET A 130 4.95 11.99 9.82
N SER A 131 5.10 12.07 11.15
CA SER A 131 4.90 13.29 11.94
C SER A 131 6.12 14.20 11.97
N ASP A 132 7.30 13.64 11.66
CA ASP A 132 8.52 14.41 11.61
C ASP A 132 8.52 15.34 10.38
N HIS A 133 9.23 16.46 10.50
CA HIS A 133 9.32 17.45 9.43
C HIS A 133 7.97 17.99 8.91
N ILE A 134 6.95 18.02 9.75
CA ILE A 134 5.63 18.56 9.38
C ILE A 134 5.67 20.03 8.96
N ASN A 135 6.68 20.76 9.44
CA ASN A 135 6.97 22.14 9.07
C ASN A 135 7.81 22.27 7.79
N GLY A 136 8.03 21.15 7.09
CA GLY A 136 8.74 21.10 5.81
C GLY A 136 10.26 21.06 5.94
N PHE A 137 10.91 20.92 4.80
CA PHE A 137 12.35 20.83 4.59
C PHE A 137 12.82 22.08 3.83
N ASP A 138 14.05 22.52 4.08
CA ASP A 138 14.64 23.63 3.33
C ASP A 138 15.11 23.17 1.95
N THR A 139 15.60 21.93 1.85
CA THR A 139 16.19 21.36 0.60
C THR A 139 15.72 19.94 0.33
N LEU A 140 15.88 19.46 -0.91
CA LEU A 140 15.68 18.05 -1.26
C LEU A 140 16.75 17.13 -0.65
N ASP A 141 17.91 17.67 -0.30
CA ASP A 141 18.94 16.93 0.44
C ASP A 141 18.45 16.58 1.85
N ASP A 142 17.77 17.50 2.55
CA ASP A 142 17.19 17.22 3.86
C ASP A 142 16.10 16.15 3.77
N VAL A 143 15.31 16.14 2.69
CA VAL A 143 14.35 15.05 2.42
C VAL A 143 15.06 13.71 2.24
N ALA A 144 16.16 13.69 1.47
CA ALA A 144 16.96 12.48 1.26
C ALA A 144 17.55 11.95 2.57
N ASP A 145 18.00 12.84 3.45
CA ASP A 145 18.56 12.48 4.75
C ASP A 145 17.50 11.92 5.70
N ALA A 146 16.30 12.51 5.74
CA ALA A 146 15.17 12.01 6.52
C ALA A 146 14.74 10.59 6.06
N ILE A 147 14.64 10.36 4.76
CA ILE A 147 14.32 9.04 4.20
C ILE A 147 15.41 8.02 4.53
N ALA A 148 16.69 8.40 4.42
CA ALA A 148 17.81 7.51 4.73
C ALA A 148 17.84 7.14 6.23
N ALA A 149 17.50 8.08 7.12
CA ALA A 149 17.39 7.82 8.56
C ALA A 149 16.25 6.84 8.88
N TYR A 150 15.12 6.95 8.17
CA TYR A 150 13.99 6.04 8.34
C TYR A 150 14.27 4.62 7.85
N THR A 151 15.09 4.46 6.81
CA THR A 151 15.41 3.16 6.19
C THR A 151 16.88 2.78 6.40
N PRO A 152 17.30 2.44 7.65
CA PRO A 152 18.68 2.08 7.93
C PRO A 152 19.07 0.83 7.12
N GLY A 153 20.20 0.90 6.43
CA GLY A 153 20.69 -0.16 5.55
C GLY A 153 20.38 0.05 4.06
N ARG A 154 19.54 1.03 3.72
CA ARG A 154 19.36 1.49 2.34
C ARG A 154 20.30 2.66 2.06
N ALA A 155 21.00 2.61 0.92
CA ALA A 155 21.86 3.73 0.53
C ALA A 155 21.02 5.00 0.33
N ARG A 156 21.50 6.13 0.88
CA ARG A 156 20.91 7.44 0.63
C ARG A 156 20.81 7.69 -0.88
N THR A 157 19.63 8.11 -1.32
CA THR A 157 19.43 8.40 -2.74
C THR A 157 20.29 9.57 -3.20
N ARG A 158 20.88 9.44 -4.39
CA ARG A 158 21.56 10.53 -5.10
C ARG A 158 20.67 11.19 -6.14
N ASN A 159 19.54 10.56 -6.47
CA ASN A 159 18.56 11.10 -7.41
C ASN A 159 17.57 11.98 -6.66
N LEU A 160 17.92 13.24 -6.44
CA LEU A 160 17.08 14.21 -5.75
C LEU A 160 15.81 14.55 -6.54
N ASP A 161 15.86 14.57 -7.86
CA ASP A 161 14.69 14.84 -8.69
C ASP A 161 13.62 13.75 -8.52
N GLY A 162 14.04 12.51 -8.32
CA GLY A 162 13.12 11.41 -8.00
C GLY A 162 12.33 11.60 -6.70
N LEU A 163 12.86 12.39 -5.76
CA LEU A 163 12.18 12.70 -4.50
C LEU A 163 10.97 13.62 -4.66
N ARG A 164 10.89 14.38 -5.76
CA ARG A 164 9.73 15.24 -6.08
C ARG A 164 8.41 14.46 -6.16
N LYS A 165 8.48 13.14 -6.32
CA LYS A 165 7.31 12.27 -6.23
C LYS A 165 6.76 12.16 -4.80
N ASN A 166 7.58 12.41 -3.79
CA ASN A 166 7.27 12.25 -2.36
C ASN A 166 7.03 13.59 -1.64
N VAL A 167 7.36 14.72 -2.26
CA VAL A 167 7.23 16.05 -1.66
C VAL A 167 6.64 17.05 -2.64
N ARG A 168 6.11 18.15 -2.09
CA ARG A 168 5.61 19.31 -2.85
C ARG A 168 6.29 20.57 -2.34
N GLN A 169 6.79 21.41 -3.25
CA GLN A 169 7.27 22.74 -2.88
C GLN A 169 6.07 23.68 -2.76
N ARG A 170 6.00 24.43 -1.67
CA ARG A 170 4.96 25.45 -1.43
C ARG A 170 5.48 26.86 -1.74
N ASP A 171 4.60 27.85 -1.66
CA ASP A 171 4.89 29.26 -1.98
C ASP A 171 5.97 29.88 -1.08
N ASP A 172 6.20 29.32 0.11
CA ASP A 172 7.28 29.70 1.03
C ASP A 172 8.67 29.18 0.60
N GLY A 173 8.74 28.42 -0.51
CA GLY A 173 9.95 27.84 -1.06
C GLY A 173 10.39 26.55 -0.38
N ARG A 174 9.74 26.13 0.69
CA ARG A 174 10.06 24.90 1.42
C ARG A 174 9.40 23.68 0.78
N TRP A 175 9.96 22.50 1.07
CA TRP A 175 9.45 21.22 0.62
C TRP A 175 8.65 20.56 1.73
N TYR A 176 7.44 20.06 1.42
CA TYR A 176 6.55 19.39 2.35
C TYR A 176 6.25 18.00 1.84
N TRP A 177 6.04 17.06 2.77
CA TRP A 177 5.48 15.77 2.38
C TRP A 177 4.22 15.94 1.55
N HIS A 178 3.98 15.04 0.60
CA HIS A 178 2.83 15.11 -0.29
C HIS A 178 1.50 14.76 0.39
N TRP A 179 1.55 14.09 1.54
CA TRP A 179 0.33 13.69 2.27
C TRP A 179 -0.26 14.82 3.11
N ASP A 180 -1.58 14.72 3.38
CA ASP A 180 -2.26 15.63 4.27
C ASP A 180 -1.79 15.40 5.71
N PRO A 181 -1.29 16.43 6.43
CA PRO A 181 -0.95 16.31 7.83
C PRO A 181 -2.09 15.78 8.71
N ALA A 182 -3.35 16.08 8.37
CA ALA A 182 -4.51 15.58 9.09
C ALA A 182 -4.62 14.05 9.10
N PHE A 183 -4.02 13.36 8.13
CA PHE A 183 -3.95 11.90 8.11
C PHE A 183 -3.21 11.32 9.34
N ILE A 184 -2.22 12.04 9.86
CA ILE A 184 -1.44 11.62 11.04
C ILE A 184 -1.84 12.35 12.30
N LEU A 185 -2.20 13.64 12.19
CA LEU A 185 -2.52 14.51 13.33
C LEU A 185 -4.00 14.56 13.65
N GLY A 186 -4.86 13.95 12.83
CA GLY A 186 -6.31 13.93 13.04
C GLY A 186 -6.67 13.40 14.44
N ASP A 187 -7.74 13.92 15.01
CA ASP A 187 -8.16 13.67 16.37
C ASP A 187 -8.35 12.16 16.62
N GLY A 188 -7.50 11.64 17.46
CA GLY A 188 -7.28 10.29 18.01
C GLY A 188 -8.22 9.11 17.71
N ASP A 189 -9.51 9.33 17.46
CA ASP A 189 -10.45 8.28 17.14
C ASP A 189 -10.38 7.84 15.66
N GLU A 190 -10.12 8.74 14.72
CA GLU A 190 -10.06 8.41 13.29
C GLU A 190 -8.79 7.60 12.93
N ALA A 191 -7.63 7.95 13.50
CA ALA A 191 -6.40 7.19 13.30
C ALA A 191 -6.48 5.77 13.91
N ARG A 192 -7.29 5.58 14.95
CA ARG A 192 -7.58 4.26 15.55
C ARG A 192 -8.51 3.43 14.70
N THR A 193 -9.42 4.04 13.93
CA THR A 193 -10.39 3.31 13.10
C THR A 193 -9.79 2.67 11.86
N VAL A 194 -8.61 3.11 11.39
CA VAL A 194 -7.92 2.47 10.26
C VAL A 194 -7.45 1.05 10.60
N THR A 195 -7.05 0.83 11.85
CA THR A 195 -6.50 -0.45 12.32
C THR A 195 -7.40 -1.13 13.38
N ASP A 196 -8.72 -0.95 13.32
CA ASP A 196 -9.65 -1.64 14.23
C ASP A 196 -9.52 -3.17 14.07
N PRO A 197 -8.92 -3.87 15.04
CA PRO A 197 -8.65 -5.30 14.90
C PRO A 197 -9.94 -6.12 14.80
N THR A 198 -11.03 -5.67 15.40
CA THR A 198 -12.32 -6.37 15.38
C THR A 198 -12.87 -6.41 13.96
N ARG A 199 -12.90 -5.25 13.29
CA ARG A 199 -13.34 -5.15 11.90
C ARG A 199 -12.43 -5.91 10.96
N LEU A 200 -11.11 -5.75 11.10
CA LEU A 200 -10.13 -6.42 10.23
C LEU A 200 -10.22 -7.94 10.36
N ARG A 201 -10.39 -8.48 11.57
CA ARG A 201 -10.61 -9.91 11.79
C ARG A 201 -11.92 -10.39 11.16
N ALA A 202 -12.99 -9.63 11.34
CA ALA A 202 -14.28 -9.96 10.73
C ALA A 202 -14.22 -9.91 9.20
N ALA A 203 -13.50 -8.99 8.60
CA ALA A 203 -13.26 -8.95 7.15
C ALA A 203 -12.42 -10.15 6.71
N ALA A 204 -11.30 -10.43 7.39
CA ALA A 204 -10.41 -11.53 7.06
C ALA A 204 -11.11 -12.90 7.04
N THR A 205 -11.97 -13.17 8.03
CA THR A 205 -12.73 -14.45 8.09
C THR A 205 -13.75 -14.64 6.96
N ARG A 206 -14.06 -13.58 6.20
CA ARG A 206 -14.99 -13.63 5.06
C ARG A 206 -14.29 -13.67 3.71
N VAL A 207 -12.95 -13.56 3.68
CA VAL A 207 -12.18 -13.65 2.44
C VAL A 207 -12.25 -15.07 1.93
N ASP A 208 -12.83 -15.25 0.74
CA ASP A 208 -13.03 -16.55 0.06
C ASP A 208 -12.27 -16.66 -1.27
N VAL A 209 -11.58 -15.60 -1.68
CA VAL A 209 -10.78 -15.55 -2.90
C VAL A 209 -9.33 -15.99 -2.65
N PRO A 210 -8.60 -16.45 -3.70
CA PRO A 210 -7.17 -16.70 -3.59
C PRO A 210 -6.44 -15.54 -2.91
N THR A 211 -5.63 -15.83 -1.90
CA THR A 211 -4.98 -14.82 -1.08
C THR A 211 -3.49 -15.11 -0.93
N LEU A 212 -2.66 -14.08 -1.12
CA LEU A 212 -1.22 -14.11 -0.87
C LEU A 212 -0.84 -13.06 0.17
N ILE A 213 -0.05 -13.46 1.15
CA ILE A 213 0.59 -12.55 2.10
C ILE A 213 2.07 -12.50 1.78
N VAL A 214 2.57 -11.33 1.34
CA VAL A 214 3.99 -11.11 1.09
C VAL A 214 4.60 -10.38 2.27
N ARG A 215 5.57 -10.99 2.94
CA ARG A 215 6.24 -10.40 4.12
C ARG A 215 7.67 -10.00 3.79
N GLY A 216 8.09 -8.83 4.27
CA GLY A 216 9.51 -8.48 4.32
C GLY A 216 10.23 -9.25 5.44
N GLY A 217 11.28 -9.98 5.13
CA GLY A 217 12.02 -10.78 6.12
C GLY A 217 12.69 -9.95 7.22
N LYS A 218 12.80 -8.63 7.03
CA LYS A 218 13.30 -7.66 8.01
C LYS A 218 12.22 -6.68 8.47
N SER A 219 10.94 -7.03 8.25
CA SER A 219 9.82 -6.20 8.69
C SER A 219 9.78 -6.13 10.22
N ASP A 220 9.55 -4.94 10.73
CA ASP A 220 9.24 -4.67 12.14
C ASP A 220 7.73 -4.46 12.39
N VAL A 221 6.93 -4.66 11.34
CA VAL A 221 5.45 -4.54 11.38
C VAL A 221 4.78 -5.91 11.38
N VAL A 222 5.37 -6.90 10.68
CA VAL A 222 4.79 -8.23 10.49
C VAL A 222 5.67 -9.30 11.12
N SER A 223 5.20 -9.87 12.23
CA SER A 223 5.87 -10.97 12.93
C SER A 223 5.39 -12.35 12.47
N ASP A 224 6.11 -13.41 12.88
CA ASP A 224 5.69 -14.80 12.69
C ASP A 224 4.33 -15.08 13.36
N ALA A 225 4.08 -14.46 14.53
CA ALA A 225 2.82 -14.56 15.22
C ALA A 225 1.67 -13.92 14.43
N GLY A 226 1.92 -12.75 13.82
CA GLY A 226 0.97 -12.08 12.94
C GLY A 226 0.62 -12.91 11.70
N ILE A 227 1.61 -13.55 11.06
CA ILE A 227 1.38 -14.50 9.96
C ILE A 227 0.57 -15.71 10.42
N ALA A 228 0.91 -16.29 11.57
CA ALA A 228 0.17 -17.44 12.11
C ALA A 228 -1.30 -17.07 12.40
N SER A 229 -1.55 -15.89 12.94
CA SER A 229 -2.91 -15.35 13.15
C SER A 229 -3.67 -15.21 11.82
N MET A 230 -3.05 -14.62 10.79
CA MET A 230 -3.66 -14.49 9.46
C MET A 230 -4.00 -15.84 8.86
N LYS A 231 -3.14 -16.86 9.00
CA LYS A 231 -3.40 -18.24 8.54
C LYS A 231 -4.57 -18.91 9.27
N GLN A 232 -4.89 -18.48 10.49
CA GLN A 232 -6.10 -18.94 11.19
C GLN A 232 -7.36 -18.26 10.64
N LEU A 233 -7.27 -16.98 10.27
CA LEU A 233 -8.38 -16.21 9.73
C LEU A 233 -8.66 -16.52 8.26
N ILE A 234 -7.60 -16.72 7.46
CA ILE A 234 -7.65 -17.07 6.03
C ILE A 234 -6.82 -18.36 5.82
N PRO A 235 -7.37 -19.55 6.10
CA PRO A 235 -6.59 -20.80 6.10
C PRO A 235 -5.98 -21.16 4.74
N HIS A 236 -6.58 -20.71 3.65
CA HIS A 236 -6.12 -20.94 2.27
C HIS A 236 -5.11 -19.89 1.78
N ALA A 237 -4.76 -18.86 2.59
CA ALA A 237 -3.78 -17.88 2.17
C ALA A 237 -2.39 -18.51 1.98
N ASP A 238 -1.74 -18.20 0.86
CA ASP A 238 -0.32 -18.45 0.66
C ASP A 238 0.52 -17.39 1.39
N VAL A 239 1.77 -17.72 1.72
CA VAL A 239 2.73 -16.82 2.32
C VAL A 239 4.03 -16.84 1.54
N SER A 240 4.58 -15.67 1.23
CA SER A 240 5.89 -15.49 0.59
C SER A 240 6.75 -14.54 1.39
N ASP A 241 7.97 -14.96 1.73
CA ASP A 241 8.94 -14.15 2.46
C ASP A 241 9.97 -13.55 1.49
N VAL A 242 10.09 -12.22 1.48
CA VAL A 242 11.12 -11.51 0.75
C VAL A 242 12.26 -11.19 1.73
N ALA A 243 13.22 -12.12 1.84
CA ALA A 243 14.21 -12.17 2.92
C ALA A 243 15.04 -10.89 3.09
N ALA A 244 15.35 -10.17 2.01
CA ALA A 244 16.18 -8.96 2.03
C ALA A 244 15.38 -7.68 2.33
N ALA A 245 14.04 -7.71 2.19
CA ALA A 245 13.19 -6.53 2.31
C ALA A 245 12.78 -6.25 3.76
N GLY A 246 12.64 -4.95 4.07
CA GLY A 246 11.96 -4.43 5.26
C GLY A 246 10.48 -4.16 5.00
N HIS A 247 9.88 -3.19 5.70
CA HIS A 247 8.47 -2.82 5.51
C HIS A 247 8.17 -2.27 4.09
N MET A 248 9.17 -1.81 3.36
CA MET A 248 9.04 -1.28 1.99
C MET A 248 9.27 -2.35 0.91
N VAL A 249 8.67 -3.53 1.05
CA VAL A 249 8.92 -4.74 0.21
C VAL A 249 8.95 -4.43 -1.29
N ALA A 250 7.94 -3.74 -1.80
CA ALA A 250 7.82 -3.41 -3.22
C ALA A 250 8.93 -2.45 -3.73
N GLY A 251 9.54 -1.67 -2.81
CA GLY A 251 10.63 -0.74 -3.11
C GLY A 251 12.02 -1.32 -2.89
N ASP A 252 12.16 -2.33 -2.02
CA ASP A 252 13.45 -2.87 -1.59
C ASP A 252 13.96 -4.00 -2.50
N ASP A 253 13.10 -4.94 -2.90
CA ASP A 253 13.46 -6.06 -3.78
C ASP A 253 12.33 -6.34 -4.80
N ASN A 254 12.26 -5.50 -5.81
CA ASN A 254 11.20 -5.54 -6.82
C ASN A 254 11.17 -6.84 -7.65
N GLN A 255 12.32 -7.50 -7.86
CA GLN A 255 12.36 -8.70 -8.71
C GLN A 255 11.78 -9.93 -7.99
N VAL A 256 12.20 -10.16 -6.74
CA VAL A 256 11.66 -11.26 -5.92
C VAL A 256 10.19 -11.04 -5.65
N PHE A 257 9.80 -9.81 -5.31
CA PHE A 257 8.41 -9.44 -5.10
C PHE A 257 7.55 -9.70 -6.36
N ALA A 258 7.98 -9.20 -7.53
CA ALA A 258 7.26 -9.39 -8.78
C ALA A 258 7.14 -10.88 -9.15
N ALA A 259 8.21 -11.66 -8.97
CA ALA A 259 8.18 -13.11 -9.23
C ALA A 259 7.19 -13.83 -8.32
N SER A 260 7.11 -13.48 -7.04
CA SER A 260 6.14 -14.08 -6.09
C SER A 260 4.68 -13.80 -6.49
N ILE A 261 4.40 -12.57 -6.95
CA ILE A 261 3.06 -12.22 -7.43
C ILE A 261 2.71 -13.01 -8.69
N GLU A 262 3.63 -13.07 -9.64
CA GLU A 262 3.39 -13.77 -10.91
C GLU A 262 3.17 -15.28 -10.71
N GLU A 263 4.00 -15.93 -9.88
CA GLU A 263 3.81 -17.34 -9.53
C GLU A 263 2.43 -17.56 -8.89
N PHE A 264 1.99 -16.65 -8.03
CA PHE A 264 0.66 -16.71 -7.42
C PHE A 264 -0.44 -16.56 -8.48
N LEU A 265 -0.36 -15.56 -9.37
CA LEU A 265 -1.34 -15.32 -10.42
C LEU A 265 -1.44 -16.53 -11.37
N ASP A 266 -0.30 -17.06 -11.83
CA ASP A 266 -0.26 -18.20 -12.73
C ASP A 266 -0.86 -19.46 -12.09
N ARG A 267 -0.59 -19.71 -10.80
CA ARG A 267 -1.13 -20.86 -10.05
C ARG A 267 -2.65 -20.82 -9.95
N HIS A 268 -3.24 -19.65 -9.90
CA HIS A 268 -4.69 -19.46 -9.76
C HIS A 268 -5.39 -19.13 -11.09
N GLY A 269 -4.66 -19.09 -12.22
CA GLY A 269 -5.23 -18.82 -13.54
C GLY A 269 -5.79 -17.39 -13.69
N LEU A 270 -5.19 -16.43 -12.98
CA LEU A 270 -5.60 -15.03 -12.91
C LEU A 270 -4.86 -14.16 -13.93
#